data_fd6ecfc19042b8e8257318a9f5ffa301
#
_entry.id   fd6ecfc19042b8e8257318a9f5ffa301
#
_cell.length_a   1.000
_cell.length_b   1.000
_cell.length_c   1.000
_cell.angle_alpha   90.00
_cell.angle_beta   90.00
_cell.angle_gamma   90.00
#
_symmetry.space_group_name_H-M   'P 1'
#
loop_
_entity.id
_entity.type
_entity.pdbx_description
1 polymer ?
#
loop_
_entity_poly.entity_id
_entity_poly.type
_entity_poly.pdbx_seq_one_letter_code
_entity_poly.pdbx_strand_id
1 'polypeptide(L)'
;YMCYAAAVQFRDKLRATNCVVAISNFVTFLENTQSYRRDLRRVEYGDERDPAQRAKLLEISPLTRVAEITKPMFVVTGGNDPRVPASEADQIVKAIRYRGGVAWHLHGKNEGHGFAKKENVDYQFWASLMFWKQNLLN
;
A
#
# COMPACT_ATOMS: atom_id res chain seq x y z
N TYR A 1 5.94 0.33 1.96
CA TYR A 1 5.98 1.78 2.13
C TYR A 1 6.58 2.47 0.92
N MET A 2 7.82 2.12 0.53
CA MET A 2 8.58 2.84 -0.51
C MET A 2 7.85 2.98 -1.86
N CYS A 3 7.03 2.00 -2.24
CA CYS A 3 6.23 2.07 -3.47
C CYS A 3 5.25 3.26 -3.45
N TYR A 4 4.49 3.41 -2.37
CA TYR A 4 3.57 4.55 -2.22
C TYR A 4 4.31 5.87 -2.04
N ALA A 5 5.41 5.86 -1.27
CA ALA A 5 6.25 7.05 -1.10
C ALA A 5 6.85 7.51 -2.43
N ALA A 6 7.30 6.59 -3.27
CA ALA A 6 7.78 6.89 -4.62
C ALA A 6 6.68 7.49 -5.51
N ALA A 7 5.45 6.96 -5.43
CA ALA A 7 4.31 7.50 -6.17
C ALA A 7 3.99 8.95 -5.79
N VAL A 8 4.17 9.32 -4.53
CA VAL A 8 4.04 10.71 -4.04
C VAL A 8 5.22 11.55 -4.50
N GLN A 9 6.46 11.08 -4.27
CA GLN A 9 7.68 11.88 -4.42
C GLN A 9 8.10 12.07 -5.89
N PHE A 10 7.93 11.03 -6.71
CA PHE A 10 8.42 11.01 -8.09
C PHE A 10 7.30 11.03 -9.13
N ARG A 11 6.11 11.45 -8.74
CA ARG A 11 4.86 11.43 -9.54
C ARG A 11 5.04 11.75 -11.02
N ASP A 12 5.78 12.81 -11.34
CA ASP A 12 5.97 13.26 -12.72
C ASP A 12 7.01 12.44 -13.51
N LYS A 13 7.81 11.67 -12.81
CA LYS A 13 8.82 10.77 -13.38
C LYS A 13 8.32 9.34 -13.53
N LEU A 14 7.11 9.04 -13.04
CA LEU A 14 6.51 7.72 -13.09
C LEU A 14 5.34 7.70 -14.08
N ARG A 15 5.18 6.59 -14.79
CA ARG A 15 3.98 6.33 -15.60
C ARG A 15 2.87 5.66 -14.79
N ALA A 16 3.26 4.70 -13.95
CA ALA A 16 2.37 3.92 -13.10
C ALA A 16 3.17 3.25 -11.97
N THR A 17 2.48 2.73 -10.96
CA THR A 17 3.10 1.96 -9.87
C THR A 17 2.35 0.66 -9.60
N ASN A 18 3.08 -0.40 -9.24
CA ASN A 18 2.50 -1.67 -8.77
C ASN A 18 3.06 -1.94 -7.37
N CYS A 19 2.20 -1.84 -6.37
CA CYS A 19 2.55 -1.85 -4.95
C CYS A 19 1.97 -3.09 -4.26
N VAL A 20 2.85 -3.95 -3.79
CA VAL A 20 2.49 -5.21 -3.12
C VAL A 20 2.78 -5.09 -1.63
N VAL A 21 1.79 -5.45 -0.79
CA VAL A 21 1.89 -5.50 0.69
C VAL A 21 2.49 -4.22 1.31
N ALA A 22 2.06 -3.06 0.84
CA ALA A 22 2.64 -1.78 1.21
C ALA A 22 1.87 -1.06 2.32
N ILE A 23 2.60 -0.29 3.14
CA ILE A 23 2.07 0.54 4.22
C ILE A 23 1.69 1.91 3.64
N SER A 24 0.44 2.34 3.83
CA SER A 24 -0.06 3.64 3.39
C SER A 24 -0.05 4.69 4.50
N ASN A 25 -0.22 4.27 5.76
CA ASN A 25 -0.20 5.13 6.93
C ASN A 25 0.46 4.41 8.10
N PHE A 26 1.58 4.91 8.58
CA PHE A 26 2.33 4.28 9.67
C PHE A 26 1.56 4.22 10.99
N VAL A 27 0.69 5.20 11.26
CA VAL A 27 -0.12 5.20 12.48
C VAL A 27 -1.14 4.06 12.45
N THR A 28 -1.95 3.97 11.40
CA THR A 28 -2.95 2.88 11.28
C THR A 28 -2.28 1.52 11.14
N PHE A 29 -1.13 1.44 10.51
CA PHE A 29 -0.32 0.23 10.44
C PHE A 29 0.11 -0.25 11.84
N LEU A 30 0.68 0.63 12.67
CA LEU A 30 1.13 0.29 14.03
C LEU A 30 -0.05 -0.08 14.95
N GLU A 31 -1.18 0.62 14.79
CA GLU A 31 -2.40 0.33 15.55
C GLU A 31 -3.04 -1.02 15.18
N ASN A 32 -2.93 -1.48 13.94
CA ASN A 32 -3.67 -2.62 13.40
C ASN A 32 -2.82 -3.84 13.02
N THR A 33 -1.49 -3.74 12.95
CA THR A 33 -0.64 -4.92 12.79
C THR A 33 -0.81 -5.87 13.97
N GLN A 34 -0.52 -7.16 13.77
CA GLN A 34 -0.69 -8.16 14.82
C GLN A 34 0.06 -7.77 16.09
N SER A 35 -0.55 -8.00 17.27
CA SER A 35 -0.06 -7.50 18.56
C SER A 35 1.40 -7.90 18.86
N TYR A 36 1.78 -9.13 18.52
CA TYR A 36 3.15 -9.64 18.73
C TYR A 36 4.21 -8.92 17.91
N ARG A 37 3.81 -8.12 16.91
CA ARG A 37 4.71 -7.38 16.04
C ARG A 37 4.85 -5.89 16.41
N ARG A 38 3.88 -5.35 17.16
CA ARG A 38 3.77 -3.89 17.38
C ARG A 38 5.00 -3.29 18.02
N ASP A 39 5.45 -3.85 19.14
CA ASP A 39 6.58 -3.28 19.88
C ASP A 39 7.89 -3.34 19.06
N LEU A 40 8.08 -4.43 18.30
CA LEU A 40 9.19 -4.52 17.35
C LEU A 40 9.12 -3.40 16.30
N ARG A 41 7.94 -3.12 15.77
CA ARG A 41 7.75 -2.09 14.75
C ARG A 41 7.84 -0.67 15.32
N ARG A 42 7.42 -0.47 16.56
CA ARG A 42 7.62 0.81 17.27
C ARG A 42 9.08 1.17 17.43
N VAL A 43 9.92 0.20 17.75
CA VAL A 43 11.38 0.40 17.83
C VAL A 43 11.95 0.78 16.45
N GLU A 44 11.44 0.20 15.37
CA GLU A 44 11.93 0.42 14.01
C GLU A 44 11.44 1.75 13.40
N TYR A 45 10.17 2.09 13.57
CA TYR A 45 9.53 3.23 12.88
C TYR A 45 9.23 4.42 13.78
N GLY A 46 9.04 4.21 15.06
CA GLY A 46 8.56 5.17 16.03
C GLY A 46 7.28 4.71 16.72
N ASP A 47 6.94 5.36 17.84
CA ASP A 47 5.80 5.00 18.67
C ASP A 47 4.61 5.94 18.39
N GLU A 48 3.53 5.41 17.83
CA GLU A 48 2.32 6.15 17.49
C GLU A 48 1.56 6.66 18.73
N ARG A 49 1.90 6.18 19.92
CA ARG A 49 1.32 6.61 21.20
C ARG A 49 1.96 7.90 21.72
N ASP A 50 3.19 8.19 21.29
CA ASP A 50 3.85 9.47 21.58
C ASP A 50 3.36 10.54 20.59
N PRO A 51 2.82 11.68 21.06
CA PRO A 51 2.24 12.69 20.17
C PRO A 51 3.23 13.27 19.14
N ALA A 52 4.49 13.46 19.51
CA ALA A 52 5.50 14.02 18.61
C ALA A 52 5.89 13.01 17.53
N GLN A 53 6.10 11.75 17.92
CA GLN A 53 6.39 10.67 16.97
C GLN A 53 5.18 10.37 16.07
N ARG A 54 3.97 10.37 16.62
CA ARG A 54 2.73 10.24 15.85
C ARG A 54 2.63 11.30 14.74
N ALA A 55 2.90 12.56 15.08
CA ALA A 55 2.89 13.65 14.11
C ALA A 55 3.89 13.40 12.97
N LYS A 56 5.10 12.92 13.29
CA LYS A 56 6.12 12.56 12.31
C LYS A 56 5.71 11.37 11.45
N LEU A 57 5.13 10.34 12.05
CA LEU A 57 4.62 9.17 11.34
C LEU A 57 3.52 9.54 10.33
N LEU A 58 2.62 10.48 10.70
CA LEU A 58 1.62 11.01 9.78
C LEU A 58 2.24 11.82 8.64
N GLU A 59 3.21 12.66 8.95
CA GLU A 59 3.92 13.50 7.95
C GLU A 59 4.54 12.64 6.84
N ILE A 60 5.18 11.52 7.20
CA ILE A 60 5.85 10.63 6.24
C ILE A 60 4.90 9.61 5.60
N SER A 61 3.65 9.51 6.04
CA SER A 61 2.68 8.54 5.54
C SER A 61 2.13 8.95 4.16
N PRO A 62 2.22 8.08 3.13
CA PRO A 62 1.74 8.42 1.79
C PRO A 62 0.25 8.75 1.72
N LEU A 63 -0.57 8.16 2.61
CA LEU A 63 -2.01 8.41 2.65
C LEU A 63 -2.34 9.89 2.95
N THR A 64 -1.57 10.55 3.80
CA THR A 64 -1.78 11.99 4.12
C THR A 64 -1.48 12.89 2.91
N ARG A 65 -0.71 12.39 1.96
CA ARG A 65 -0.34 13.06 0.72
C ARG A 65 -0.95 12.42 -0.52
N VAL A 66 -2.05 11.70 -0.37
CA VAL A 66 -2.70 10.95 -1.46
C VAL A 66 -3.10 11.83 -2.65
N ALA A 67 -3.34 13.12 -2.42
CA ALA A 67 -3.62 14.10 -3.49
C ALA A 67 -2.49 14.23 -4.52
N GLU A 68 -1.26 13.88 -4.12
CA GLU A 68 -0.08 13.94 -4.99
C GLU A 68 0.12 12.66 -5.81
N ILE A 69 -0.66 11.60 -5.55
CA ILE A 69 -0.66 10.36 -6.35
C ILE A 69 -1.55 10.59 -7.57
N THR A 70 -0.94 10.99 -8.67
CA THR A 70 -1.63 11.39 -9.90
C THR A 70 -1.57 10.32 -11.00
N LYS A 71 -0.73 9.31 -10.84
CA LYS A 71 -0.53 8.26 -11.84
C LYS A 71 -1.28 6.97 -11.45
N PRO A 72 -1.65 6.14 -12.44
CA PRO A 72 -2.29 4.87 -12.18
C PRO A 72 -1.51 4.00 -11.20
N MET A 73 -2.23 3.38 -10.27
CA MET A 73 -1.64 2.51 -9.26
C MET A 73 -2.34 1.15 -9.25
N PHE A 74 -1.56 0.08 -9.19
CA PHE A 74 -2.05 -1.26 -8.91
C PHE A 74 -1.60 -1.66 -7.50
N VAL A 75 -2.54 -2.05 -6.67
CA VAL A 75 -2.32 -2.44 -5.27
C VAL A 75 -2.67 -3.90 -5.10
N VAL A 76 -1.75 -4.66 -4.50
CA VAL A 76 -1.94 -6.09 -4.21
C VAL A 76 -1.83 -6.32 -2.71
N THR A 77 -2.82 -6.99 -2.11
CA THR A 77 -2.86 -7.28 -0.67
C THR A 77 -3.44 -8.66 -0.38
N GLY A 78 -2.95 -9.29 0.69
CA GLY A 78 -3.51 -10.53 1.23
C GLY A 78 -4.48 -10.25 2.37
N GLY A 79 -5.64 -10.90 2.35
CA GLY A 79 -6.68 -10.73 3.38
C GLY A 79 -6.28 -11.27 4.75
N ASN A 80 -5.36 -12.24 4.79
CA ASN A 80 -4.83 -12.86 6.00
C ASN A 80 -3.40 -12.42 6.31
N ASP A 81 -2.98 -11.25 5.82
CA ASP A 81 -1.63 -10.73 6.07
C ASP A 81 -1.46 -10.34 7.55
N PRO A 82 -0.58 -11.02 8.32
CA PRO A 82 -0.36 -10.71 9.73
C PRO A 82 0.59 -9.53 9.94
N ARG A 83 1.27 -9.08 8.91
CA ARG A 83 2.30 -8.03 8.96
C ARG A 83 1.71 -6.69 8.59
N VAL A 84 1.15 -6.61 7.37
CA VAL A 84 0.53 -5.39 6.84
C VAL A 84 -0.96 -5.64 6.67
N PRO A 85 -1.80 -5.08 7.56
CA PRO A 85 -3.25 -5.26 7.47
C PRO A 85 -3.80 -4.87 6.10
N ALA A 86 -4.77 -5.63 5.59
CA ALA A 86 -5.43 -5.34 4.33
C ALA A 86 -6.04 -3.92 4.29
N SER A 87 -6.42 -3.38 5.44
CA SER A 87 -6.92 -2.02 5.60
C SER A 87 -5.95 -0.94 5.08
N GLU A 88 -4.63 -1.20 5.09
CA GLU A 88 -3.64 -0.28 4.54
C GLU A 88 -3.80 -0.09 3.03
N ALA A 89 -4.13 -1.18 2.31
CA ALA A 89 -4.45 -1.11 0.88
C ALA A 89 -5.83 -0.50 0.64
N ASP A 90 -6.84 -0.93 1.41
CA ASP A 90 -8.23 -0.46 1.25
C ASP A 90 -8.32 1.07 1.37
N GLN A 91 -7.65 1.66 2.39
CA GLN A 91 -7.74 3.10 2.63
C GLN A 91 -7.09 3.93 1.53
N ILE A 92 -5.93 3.53 1.01
CA ILE A 92 -5.25 4.30 -0.05
C ILE A 92 -5.98 4.15 -1.40
N VAL A 93 -6.46 2.95 -1.73
CA VAL A 93 -7.25 2.71 -2.95
C VAL A 93 -8.52 3.54 -2.94
N LYS A 94 -9.23 3.54 -1.80
CA LYS A 94 -10.44 4.33 -1.61
C LYS A 94 -10.17 5.83 -1.77
N ALA A 95 -9.10 6.32 -1.16
CA ALA A 95 -8.73 7.72 -1.22
C ALA A 95 -8.34 8.16 -2.64
N ILE A 96 -7.59 7.33 -3.39
CA ILE A 96 -7.23 7.62 -4.78
C ILE A 96 -8.50 7.67 -5.66
N ARG A 97 -9.37 6.67 -5.54
CA ARG A 97 -10.63 6.60 -6.33
C ARG A 97 -11.57 7.75 -6.01
N TYR A 98 -11.71 8.12 -4.74
CA TYR A 98 -12.54 9.26 -4.31
C TYR A 98 -12.11 10.57 -4.97
N ARG A 99 -10.83 10.72 -5.29
CA ARG A 99 -10.25 11.87 -5.98
C ARG A 99 -10.28 11.75 -7.51
N GLY A 100 -10.94 10.73 -8.06
CA GLY A 100 -11.00 10.48 -9.50
C GLY A 100 -9.74 9.82 -10.08
N GLY A 101 -8.80 9.38 -9.24
CA GLY A 101 -7.60 8.68 -9.67
C GLY A 101 -7.86 7.22 -10.05
N VAL A 102 -6.93 6.63 -10.79
CA VAL A 102 -7.01 5.23 -11.22
C VAL A 102 -6.25 4.33 -10.23
N ALA A 103 -6.97 3.48 -9.54
CA ALA A 103 -6.39 2.47 -8.65
C ALA A 103 -7.02 1.10 -8.92
N TRP A 104 -6.19 0.13 -9.35
CA TRP A 104 -6.56 -1.27 -9.37
C TRP A 104 -6.25 -1.88 -8.00
N HIS A 105 -7.09 -2.79 -7.53
CA HIS A 105 -6.86 -3.47 -6.26
C HIS A 105 -7.12 -4.96 -6.40
N LEU A 106 -6.08 -5.76 -6.21
CA LEU A 106 -6.15 -7.21 -6.15
C LEU A 106 -6.05 -7.64 -4.68
N HIS A 107 -7.16 -8.09 -4.13
CA HIS A 107 -7.27 -8.56 -2.75
C HIS A 107 -7.39 -10.09 -2.73
N GLY A 108 -6.32 -10.77 -2.39
CA GLY A 108 -6.31 -12.23 -2.19
C GLY A 108 -6.90 -12.60 -0.84
N LYS A 109 -8.19 -12.92 -0.78
CA LYS A 109 -8.92 -13.19 0.48
C LYS A 109 -8.30 -14.31 1.32
N ASN A 110 -7.67 -15.28 0.67
CA ASN A 110 -7.05 -16.46 1.26
C ASN A 110 -5.52 -16.44 1.23
N GLU A 111 -4.92 -15.25 1.04
CA GLU A 111 -3.48 -15.03 0.98
C GLU A 111 -2.97 -14.23 2.18
N GLY A 112 -1.67 -14.44 2.50
CA GLY A 112 -0.95 -13.75 3.56
C GLY A 112 -0.09 -12.59 3.05
N HIS A 113 1.12 -12.48 3.58
CA HIS A 113 2.10 -11.45 3.20
C HIS A 113 2.78 -11.81 1.87
N GLY A 114 2.11 -11.50 0.78
CA GLY A 114 2.42 -11.97 -0.56
C GLY A 114 1.59 -13.20 -0.94
N PHE A 115 1.37 -13.39 -2.23
CA PHE A 115 0.61 -14.54 -2.74
C PHE A 115 1.50 -15.78 -2.83
N ALA A 116 0.99 -16.91 -2.37
CA ALA A 116 1.68 -18.21 -2.37
C ALA A 116 0.91 -19.31 -3.10
N LYS A 117 -0.42 -19.20 -3.16
CA LYS A 117 -1.24 -20.20 -3.89
C LYS A 117 -1.11 -19.99 -5.38
N LYS A 118 -0.83 -21.10 -6.10
CA LYS A 118 -0.51 -21.05 -7.53
C LYS A 118 -1.54 -20.27 -8.35
N GLU A 119 -2.81 -20.55 -8.16
CA GLU A 119 -3.89 -19.88 -8.89
C GLU A 119 -3.91 -18.36 -8.65
N ASN A 120 -3.61 -17.92 -7.43
CA ASN A 120 -3.57 -16.50 -7.09
C ASN A 120 -2.29 -15.82 -7.62
N VAL A 121 -1.16 -16.53 -7.57
CA VAL A 121 0.11 -16.07 -8.17
C VAL A 121 -0.03 -15.89 -9.67
N ASP A 122 -0.62 -16.86 -10.37
CA ASP A 122 -0.86 -16.80 -11.80
C ASP A 122 -1.81 -15.62 -12.14
N TYR A 123 -2.88 -15.45 -11.37
CA TYR A 123 -3.80 -14.33 -11.55
C TYR A 123 -3.11 -12.99 -11.34
N GLN A 124 -2.31 -12.85 -10.29
CA GLN A 124 -1.53 -11.63 -10.01
C GLN A 124 -0.57 -11.32 -11.15
N PHE A 125 0.11 -12.33 -11.70
CA PHE A 125 1.02 -12.18 -12.83
C PHE A 125 0.31 -11.61 -14.04
N TRP A 126 -0.81 -12.22 -14.46
CA TRP A 126 -1.55 -11.76 -15.64
C TRP A 126 -2.19 -10.39 -15.42
N ALA A 127 -2.74 -10.12 -14.24
CA ALA A 127 -3.28 -8.81 -13.89
C ALA A 127 -2.19 -7.72 -13.94
N SER A 128 -0.99 -8.03 -13.42
CA SER A 128 0.16 -7.11 -13.49
C SER A 128 0.59 -6.84 -14.94
N LEU A 129 0.63 -7.88 -15.77
CA LEU A 129 0.97 -7.74 -17.20
C LEU A 129 -0.06 -6.86 -17.93
N MET A 130 -1.35 -7.09 -17.68
CA MET A 130 -2.43 -6.25 -18.24
C MET A 130 -2.29 -4.79 -17.80
N PHE A 131 -2.05 -4.56 -16.50
CA PHE A 131 -1.86 -3.22 -15.95
C PHE A 131 -0.67 -2.50 -16.60
N TRP A 132 0.45 -3.17 -16.73
CA TRP A 132 1.64 -2.61 -17.38
C TRP A 132 1.42 -2.35 -18.87
N LYS A 133 0.79 -3.29 -19.58
CA LYS A 133 0.46 -3.10 -21.00
C LYS A 133 -0.40 -1.85 -21.19
N GLN A 134 -1.44 -1.67 -20.38
CA GLN A 134 -2.35 -0.53 -20.48
C GLN A 134 -1.66 0.81 -20.18
N ASN A 135 -0.71 0.85 -19.25
CA ASN A 135 -0.15 2.09 -18.74
C ASN A 135 1.24 2.44 -19.30
N LEU A 136 1.95 1.49 -19.92
CA LEU A 136 3.28 1.71 -20.45
C LEU A 136 3.36 1.63 -21.97
N LEU A 137 2.50 0.82 -22.60
CA LEU A 137 2.59 0.51 -24.04
C LEU A 137 1.51 1.18 -24.88
N ASN A 138 0.57 1.86 -24.25
CA ASN A 138 -0.53 2.57 -24.93
C ASN A 138 -0.38 4.09 -24.77
#